data_901eee3d94948b5d8cc2996ac142946d
#
_entry.id   901eee3d94948b5d8cc2996ac142946d
#
_cell.length_a   1.000
_cell.length_b   1.000
_cell.length_c   1.000
_cell.angle_alpha   90.00
_cell.angle_beta   90.00
_cell.angle_gamma   90.00
#
_symmetry.space_group_name_H-M   'P 1'
#
loop_
_entity.id
_entity.type
_entity.pdbx_description
1 polymer ?
#
loop_
_entity_poly.entity_id
_entity_poly.type
_entity_poly.pdbx_seq_one_letter_code
_entity_poly.pdbx_strand_id
1 'polypeptide(L)'
;MADSLNAKYSPESVHVLYCGAAYTKARDDFDAILKEKKLPVSNHAGIPDTSELMYLGGDAYVRKDKIVAGDPVLAPGQKRDPNVPLVNNGIQGDPRGSTPELGKRAIDIKIADAVEEIQRLIGSR
;
A
#
# COMPACT_ATOMS: atom_id res chain seq x y z
N MET A 1 18.87 0.59 11.80
CA MET A 1 19.46 -0.42 10.86
C MET A 1 20.38 0.24 9.84
N ALA A 2 19.96 1.23 9.04
CA ALA A 2 20.85 1.93 8.09
C ALA A 2 22.10 2.51 8.76
N ASP A 3 21.94 3.22 9.88
CA ASP A 3 23.07 3.81 10.64
C ASP A 3 24.10 2.77 11.10
N SER A 4 23.64 1.62 11.58
CA SER A 4 24.54 0.53 12.01
C SER A 4 25.31 -0.07 10.84
N LEU A 5 24.68 -0.17 9.66
CA LEU A 5 25.33 -0.65 8.45
C LEU A 5 26.31 0.40 7.90
N ASN A 6 25.94 1.68 7.93
CA ASN A 6 26.83 2.76 7.54
C ASN A 6 28.08 2.83 8.45
N ALA A 7 27.92 2.68 9.76
CA ALA A 7 29.05 2.63 10.69
C ALA A 7 30.01 1.48 10.38
N LYS A 8 29.49 0.34 9.89
CA LYS A 8 30.28 -0.82 9.54
C LYS A 8 31.00 -0.70 8.19
N TYR A 9 30.32 -0.16 7.17
CA TYR A 9 30.79 -0.21 5.79
C TYR A 9 31.27 1.15 5.23
N SER A 10 31.18 2.23 6.01
CA SER A 10 31.69 3.55 5.62
C SER A 10 33.16 3.54 5.16
N PRO A 11 34.07 2.76 5.79
CA PRO A 11 35.47 2.68 5.31
C PRO A 11 35.60 2.11 3.89
N GLU A 12 34.62 1.35 3.43
CA GLU A 12 34.57 0.74 2.10
C GLU A 12 33.84 1.60 1.06
N SER A 13 33.53 2.86 1.39
CA SER A 13 32.75 3.78 0.55
C SER A 13 31.35 3.26 0.19
N VAL A 14 30.80 2.35 1.01
CA VAL A 14 29.44 1.85 0.88
C VAL A 14 28.51 2.70 1.74
N HIS A 15 27.41 3.13 1.14
CA HIS A 15 26.38 3.90 1.85
C HIS A 15 25.02 3.18 1.79
N VAL A 16 24.44 2.94 2.95
CA VAL A 16 23.13 2.33 3.08
C VAL A 16 22.08 3.41 3.36
N LEU A 17 21.09 3.51 2.51
CA LEU A 17 19.99 4.47 2.63
C LEU A 17 18.68 3.71 2.87
N TYR A 18 17.83 4.26 3.72
CA TYR A 18 16.48 3.73 3.94
C TYR A 18 15.47 4.59 3.17
N CYS A 19 14.84 3.97 2.17
CA CYS A 19 13.81 4.60 1.34
C CYS A 19 12.44 4.14 1.83
N GLY A 20 11.93 4.76 2.89
CA GLY A 20 10.67 4.36 3.52
C GLY A 20 9.56 5.40 3.45
N ALA A 21 9.90 6.67 3.22
CA ALA A 21 8.92 7.75 3.13
C ALA A 21 8.06 7.63 1.87
N ALA A 22 8.63 7.19 0.75
CA ALA A 22 7.91 6.97 -0.49
C ALA A 22 6.73 6.01 -0.35
N TYR A 23 6.89 4.92 0.40
CA TYR A 23 5.80 3.97 0.59
C TYR A 23 4.61 4.60 1.34
N THR A 24 4.89 5.35 2.40
CA THR A 24 3.83 6.03 3.17
C THR A 24 3.14 7.09 2.33
N LYS A 25 3.93 7.92 1.63
CA LYS A 25 3.40 8.96 0.74
C LYS A 25 2.52 8.35 -0.36
N ALA A 26 2.99 7.33 -1.05
CA ALA A 26 2.26 6.67 -2.13
C ALA A 26 0.92 6.07 -1.65
N ARG A 27 0.90 5.51 -0.43
CA ARG A 27 -0.32 5.02 0.19
C ARG A 27 -1.30 6.16 0.47
N ASP A 28 -0.83 7.25 1.06
CA ASP A 28 -1.69 8.39 1.41
C ASP A 28 -2.25 9.07 0.16
N ASP A 29 -1.45 9.21 -0.91
CA ASP A 29 -1.86 9.75 -2.20
C ASP A 29 -2.91 8.86 -2.88
N PHE A 30 -2.74 7.55 -2.81
CA PHE A 30 -3.73 6.62 -3.36
C PHE A 30 -5.03 6.60 -2.54
N ASP A 31 -4.95 6.67 -1.21
CA ASP A 31 -6.11 6.79 -0.34
C ASP A 31 -6.91 8.08 -0.61
N ALA A 32 -6.23 9.18 -0.97
CA ALA A 32 -6.91 10.42 -1.39
C ALA A 32 -7.73 10.20 -2.68
N ILE A 33 -7.19 9.46 -3.67
CA ILE A 33 -7.92 9.10 -4.89
C ILE A 33 -9.14 8.23 -4.56
N LEU A 34 -9.01 7.25 -3.66
CA LEU A 34 -10.14 6.43 -3.26
C LEU A 34 -11.25 7.26 -2.60
N LYS A 35 -10.89 8.21 -1.73
CA LYS A 35 -11.83 9.12 -1.09
C LYS A 35 -12.55 10.02 -2.09
N GLU A 36 -11.83 10.58 -3.06
CA GLU A 36 -12.42 11.39 -4.15
C GLU A 36 -13.46 10.58 -4.95
N LYS A 37 -13.13 9.32 -5.22
CA LYS A 37 -14.02 8.38 -5.93
C LYS A 37 -15.13 7.79 -5.05
N LYS A 38 -15.19 8.16 -3.76
CA LYS A 38 -16.12 7.59 -2.76
C LYS A 38 -15.99 6.07 -2.62
N LEU A 39 -14.78 5.57 -2.81
CA LEU A 39 -14.43 4.17 -2.61
C LEU A 39 -13.88 3.96 -1.19
N PRO A 40 -14.09 2.78 -0.59
CA PRO A 40 -13.60 2.48 0.74
C PRO A 40 -12.07 2.42 0.78
N VAL A 41 -11.50 3.01 1.83
CA VAL A 41 -10.09 2.82 2.20
C VAL A 41 -9.95 1.46 2.90
N SER A 42 -8.83 0.81 2.70
CA SER A 42 -8.55 -0.54 3.21
C SER A 42 -7.17 -0.61 3.85
N ASN A 43 -7.01 -1.51 4.80
CA ASN A 43 -5.70 -1.75 5.42
C ASN A 43 -5.00 -3.00 4.88
N HIS A 44 -5.76 -4.00 4.45
CA HIS A 44 -5.20 -5.27 3.99
C HIS A 44 -6.15 -5.98 3.01
N ALA A 45 -5.60 -6.48 1.92
CA ALA A 45 -6.31 -7.22 0.86
C ALA A 45 -7.55 -6.49 0.31
N GLY A 46 -7.57 -5.17 0.40
CA GLY A 46 -8.66 -4.32 -0.10
C GLY A 46 -8.44 -3.84 -1.54
N ILE A 47 -8.98 -2.65 -1.86
CA ILE A 47 -8.90 -2.10 -3.22
C ILE A 47 -7.45 -1.93 -3.70
N PRO A 48 -6.49 -1.39 -2.91
CA PRO A 48 -5.12 -1.25 -3.40
C PRO A 48 -4.51 -2.59 -3.82
N ASP A 49 -4.44 -3.54 -2.90
CA ASP A 49 -3.78 -4.83 -3.12
C ASP A 49 -4.43 -5.63 -4.26
N THR A 50 -5.76 -5.68 -4.24
CA THR A 50 -6.54 -6.42 -5.26
C THR A 50 -6.41 -5.77 -6.63
N SER A 51 -6.47 -4.44 -6.71
CA SER A 51 -6.31 -3.72 -7.98
C SER A 51 -4.91 -3.86 -8.56
N GLU A 52 -3.87 -3.77 -7.74
CA GLU A 52 -2.49 -3.97 -8.17
C GLU A 52 -2.30 -5.39 -8.74
N LEU A 53 -2.84 -6.39 -8.06
CA LEU A 53 -2.77 -7.77 -8.54
C LEU A 53 -3.53 -7.97 -9.86
N MET A 54 -4.70 -7.32 -10.02
CA MET A 54 -5.44 -7.33 -11.29
C MET A 54 -4.63 -6.69 -12.43
N TYR A 55 -3.93 -5.60 -12.15
CA TYR A 55 -3.12 -4.91 -13.16
C TYR A 55 -1.87 -5.71 -13.55
N LEU A 56 -1.15 -6.26 -12.56
CA LEU A 56 0.13 -6.93 -12.79
C LEU A 56 -0.02 -8.37 -13.29
N GLY A 57 -1.01 -9.09 -12.80
CA GLY A 57 -1.16 -10.52 -13.06
C GLY A 57 -2.42 -10.88 -13.85
N GLY A 58 -3.33 -9.95 -13.99
CA GLY A 58 -4.62 -10.19 -14.65
C GLY A 58 -5.50 -11.21 -13.92
N ASP A 59 -6.46 -11.74 -14.65
CA ASP A 59 -7.50 -12.65 -14.14
C ASP A 59 -6.94 -13.97 -13.61
N ALA A 60 -5.73 -14.35 -14.02
CA ALA A 60 -5.11 -15.60 -13.57
C ALA A 60 -4.77 -15.62 -12.07
N TYR A 61 -4.58 -14.46 -11.47
CA TYR A 61 -4.16 -14.30 -10.08
C TYR A 61 -5.26 -13.81 -9.14
N VAL A 62 -6.37 -13.31 -9.67
CA VAL A 62 -7.48 -12.78 -8.89
C VAL A 62 -8.73 -13.65 -9.04
N ARG A 63 -9.11 -14.30 -7.97
CA ARG A 63 -10.36 -15.07 -7.91
C ARG A 63 -11.54 -14.14 -7.75
N LYS A 64 -12.08 -13.65 -8.85
CA LYS A 64 -13.18 -12.67 -8.87
C LYS A 64 -14.44 -13.17 -8.15
N ASP A 65 -14.65 -14.47 -8.15
CA ASP A 65 -15.76 -15.15 -7.43
C ASP A 65 -15.61 -15.09 -5.91
N LYS A 66 -14.43 -14.73 -5.40
CA LYS A 66 -14.09 -14.62 -3.96
C LYS A 66 -13.90 -13.18 -3.48
N ILE A 67 -14.10 -12.20 -4.34
CA ILE A 67 -14.02 -10.78 -3.94
C ILE A 67 -15.27 -10.43 -3.11
N VAL A 68 -15.09 -10.42 -1.79
CA VAL A 68 -16.11 -10.09 -0.80
C VAL A 68 -15.57 -9.07 0.21
N ALA A 69 -16.47 -8.34 0.88
CA ALA A 69 -16.06 -7.47 1.97
C ALA A 69 -15.47 -8.28 3.14
N GLY A 70 -14.50 -7.70 3.81
CA GLY A 70 -13.88 -8.21 5.02
C GLY A 70 -14.31 -7.47 6.28
N ASP A 71 -13.48 -7.55 7.30
CA ASP A 71 -13.68 -6.79 8.51
C ASP A 71 -13.54 -5.28 8.25
N PRO A 72 -14.33 -4.42 8.93
CA PRO A 72 -14.27 -2.98 8.70
C PRO A 72 -12.91 -2.41 9.18
N VAL A 73 -12.42 -1.41 8.45
CA VAL A 73 -11.30 -0.58 8.90
C VAL A 73 -11.83 0.38 9.97
N LEU A 74 -11.29 0.30 11.17
CA LEU A 74 -11.66 1.19 12.25
C LEU A 74 -10.83 2.48 12.21
N ALA A 75 -11.48 3.61 12.48
CA ALA A 75 -10.78 4.87 12.64
C ALA A 75 -9.88 4.84 13.90
N PRO A 76 -8.80 5.64 13.96
CA PRO A 76 -7.98 5.75 15.16
C PRO A 76 -8.83 6.03 16.40
N GLY A 77 -8.69 5.20 17.44
CA GLY A 77 -9.45 5.29 18.68
C GLY A 77 -10.87 4.71 18.64
N GLN A 78 -11.37 4.31 17.49
CA GLN A 78 -12.65 3.62 17.37
C GLN A 78 -12.53 2.19 17.90
N LYS A 79 -13.44 1.82 18.81
CA LYS A 79 -13.55 0.44 19.28
C LYS A 79 -14.52 -0.32 18.40
N ARG A 80 -14.20 -1.59 18.19
CA ARG A 80 -15.10 -2.52 17.52
C ARG A 80 -16.34 -2.78 18.36
N ASP A 81 -17.49 -2.88 17.72
CA ASP A 81 -18.72 -3.38 18.36
C ASP A 81 -18.56 -4.90 18.65
N PRO A 82 -18.59 -5.32 19.92
CA PRO A 82 -18.44 -6.73 20.27
C PRO A 82 -19.61 -7.62 19.78
N ASN A 83 -20.74 -7.02 19.45
CA ASN A 83 -21.91 -7.74 18.95
C ASN A 83 -21.86 -8.00 17.43
N VAL A 84 -20.91 -7.38 16.71
CA VAL A 84 -20.71 -7.62 15.28
C VAL A 84 -19.70 -8.76 15.10
N PRO A 85 -20.10 -9.92 14.56
CA PRO A 85 -19.18 -11.04 14.33
C PRO A 85 -18.01 -10.64 13.42
N LEU A 86 -16.82 -11.21 13.64
CA LEU A 86 -15.71 -11.10 12.70
C LEU A 86 -16.05 -11.88 11.44
N VAL A 87 -15.77 -11.27 10.29
CA VAL A 87 -15.80 -11.98 9.00
C VAL A 87 -14.61 -12.95 8.93
N ASN A 88 -13.47 -12.52 9.45
CA ASN A 88 -12.23 -13.31 9.58
C ASN A 88 -11.81 -14.03 8.28
N ASN A 89 -11.97 -13.35 7.16
CA ASN A 89 -11.60 -13.86 5.83
C ASN A 89 -10.24 -13.34 5.35
N GLY A 90 -9.46 -12.67 6.23
CA GLY A 90 -8.17 -12.10 5.92
C GLY A 90 -8.24 -10.72 5.25
N ILE A 91 -9.42 -10.16 5.03
CA ILE A 91 -9.61 -8.85 4.39
C ILE A 91 -9.94 -7.81 5.46
N GLN A 92 -9.28 -6.66 5.41
CA GLN A 92 -9.62 -5.47 6.20
C GLN A 92 -10.02 -4.33 5.25
N GLY A 93 -11.32 -4.20 5.04
CA GLY A 93 -11.94 -3.29 4.09
C GLY A 93 -12.82 -3.99 3.07
N ASP A 94 -13.02 -3.35 1.93
CA ASP A 94 -13.91 -3.86 0.88
C ASP A 94 -13.22 -3.79 -0.49
N PRO A 95 -12.77 -4.93 -1.05
CA PRO A 95 -12.10 -4.97 -2.36
C PRO A 95 -13.05 -4.93 -3.56
N ARG A 96 -14.38 -4.89 -3.37
CA ARG A 96 -15.34 -5.00 -4.48
C ARG A 96 -15.27 -3.87 -5.50
N GLY A 97 -14.66 -2.73 -5.15
CA GLY A 97 -14.40 -1.62 -6.07
C GLY A 97 -13.07 -1.70 -6.82
N SER A 98 -12.36 -2.82 -6.72
CA SER A 98 -11.04 -2.98 -7.37
C SER A 98 -11.15 -3.08 -8.88
N THR A 99 -10.22 -2.41 -9.57
CA THR A 99 -10.07 -2.46 -11.03
C THR A 99 -8.61 -2.45 -11.45
N PRO A 100 -8.27 -2.99 -12.64
CA PRO A 100 -6.91 -2.89 -13.17
C PRO A 100 -6.42 -1.45 -13.35
N GLU A 101 -7.31 -0.51 -13.68
CA GLU A 101 -6.98 0.91 -13.86
C GLU A 101 -6.56 1.55 -12.53
N LEU A 102 -7.26 1.23 -11.43
CA LEU A 102 -6.85 1.65 -10.08
C LEU A 102 -5.52 1.02 -9.70
N GLY A 103 -5.31 -0.24 -10.06
CA GLY A 103 -4.04 -0.93 -9.84
C GLY A 103 -2.88 -0.27 -10.57
N LYS A 104 -3.07 0.05 -11.85
CA LYS A 104 -2.09 0.82 -12.62
C LYS A 104 -1.76 2.14 -11.95
N ARG A 105 -2.79 2.88 -11.52
CA ARG A 105 -2.61 4.17 -10.86
C ARG A 105 -1.82 4.05 -9.56
N ALA A 106 -2.11 3.02 -8.73
CA ALA A 106 -1.38 2.76 -7.49
C ALA A 106 0.10 2.47 -7.76
N ILE A 107 0.40 1.62 -8.75
CA ILE A 107 1.77 1.29 -9.15
C ILE A 107 2.51 2.52 -9.70
N ASP A 108 1.87 3.32 -10.56
CA ASP A 108 2.47 4.54 -11.11
C ASP A 108 2.88 5.52 -9.99
N ILE A 109 2.03 5.71 -8.97
CA ILE A 109 2.32 6.56 -7.81
C ILE A 109 3.50 5.98 -7.02
N LYS A 110 3.47 4.68 -6.70
CA LYS A 110 4.56 4.02 -5.96
C LYS A 110 5.91 4.16 -6.66
N ILE A 111 5.94 3.99 -7.98
CA ILE A 111 7.16 4.15 -8.77
C ILE A 111 7.63 5.60 -8.75
N ALA A 112 6.75 6.56 -8.98
CA ALA A 112 7.11 7.98 -9.03
C ALA A 112 7.68 8.45 -7.68
N ASP A 113 7.00 8.14 -6.57
CA ASP A 113 7.45 8.53 -5.24
C ASP A 113 8.75 7.83 -4.84
N ALA A 114 8.92 6.55 -5.20
CA ALA A 114 10.17 5.85 -4.93
C ALA A 114 11.35 6.45 -5.71
N VAL A 115 11.16 6.77 -6.99
CA VAL A 115 12.19 7.42 -7.81
C VAL A 115 12.55 8.78 -7.25
N GLU A 116 11.56 9.60 -6.89
CA GLU A 116 11.79 10.93 -6.30
C GLU A 116 12.59 10.81 -4.98
N GLU A 117 12.19 9.91 -4.08
CA GLU A 117 12.90 9.71 -2.81
C GLU A 117 14.34 9.23 -3.03
N ILE A 118 14.56 8.26 -3.92
CA ILE A 118 15.89 7.75 -4.24
C ILE A 118 16.77 8.86 -4.79
N GLN A 119 16.29 9.66 -5.75
CA GLN A 119 17.02 10.78 -6.33
C GLN A 119 17.40 11.81 -5.27
N ARG A 120 16.46 12.16 -4.38
CA ARG A 120 16.72 13.07 -3.25
C ARG A 120 17.78 12.52 -2.31
N LEU A 121 17.71 11.24 -1.96
CA LEU A 121 18.66 10.59 -1.04
C LEU A 121 20.07 10.49 -1.64
N ILE A 122 20.18 10.28 -2.95
CA ILE A 122 21.48 10.24 -3.66
C ILE A 122 22.01 11.66 -3.89
N GLY A 123 21.14 12.60 -4.27
CA GLY A 123 21.53 13.98 -4.61
C GLY A 123 21.84 14.87 -3.39
N SER A 124 21.51 14.45 -2.18
CA SER A 124 21.80 15.18 -0.93
C SER A 124 23.20 14.93 -0.35
N ARG A 125 24.11 14.40 -1.15
CA ARG A 125 25.51 14.12 -0.78
C ARG A 125 26.47 15.15 -1.33
#